data_9f39375d98877eb0ef5a374a213944c4
#
_entry.id   9f39375d98877eb0ef5a374a213944c4
#
_cell.length_a   1.000
_cell.length_b   1.000
_cell.length_c   1.000
_cell.angle_alpha   90.00
_cell.angle_beta   90.00
_cell.angle_gamma   90.00
#
_symmetry.space_group_name_H-M   'P 1'
#
loop_
_entity.id
_entity.type
_entity.pdbx_description
1 polymer ?
#
loop_
_entity_poly.entity_id
_entity_poly.type
_entity_poly.pdbx_seq_one_letter_code
_entity_poly.pdbx_strand_id
1 'polypeptide(L)'
;MGFCYYEFLLIFVSYSYYEVYTNSQRAFSGLGFTHGADEDAAYITTWLEVCGLDGIKLLSLKIAELDNTFNAIIDPSKIRSEFDFHNQSALMIGPGLIDYLISKIDNHNEFKISFKNCNDPVFLIPLLYKYAKKNISSQFISSQKINAQITHN
;
A
#
# COMPACT_ATOMS: atom_id res chain seq x y z
N MET A 1 -19.12 30.52 42.99
CA MET A 1 -19.24 29.46 41.99
C MET A 1 -18.46 29.93 40.78
N GLY A 2 -17.21 29.48 40.66
CA GLY A 2 -16.33 29.76 39.55
C GLY A 2 -16.46 28.68 38.52
N PHE A 3 -16.97 28.97 37.34
CA PHE A 3 -16.94 28.08 36.19
C PHE A 3 -15.53 28.10 35.59
N CYS A 4 -14.78 27.01 35.75
CA CYS A 4 -13.52 26.84 35.09
C CYS A 4 -13.81 26.40 33.65
N TYR A 5 -13.71 27.34 32.69
CA TYR A 5 -13.73 27.03 31.27
C TYR A 5 -12.39 26.42 30.90
N TYR A 6 -12.35 25.10 30.70
CA TYR A 6 -11.25 24.46 30.00
C TYR A 6 -11.42 24.75 28.52
N GLU A 7 -10.72 25.75 28.02
CA GLU A 7 -10.51 25.91 26.59
C GLU A 7 -9.67 24.71 26.11
N PHE A 8 -10.33 23.77 25.46
CA PHE A 8 -9.65 22.72 24.73
C PHE A 8 -8.99 23.39 23.51
N LEU A 9 -7.73 23.74 23.62
CA LEU A 9 -6.92 24.19 22.50
C LEU A 9 -6.69 22.99 21.58
N LEU A 10 -7.53 22.84 20.54
CA LEU A 10 -7.31 21.87 19.46
C LEU A 10 -6.11 22.34 18.67
N ILE A 11 -4.93 21.78 19.00
CA ILE A 11 -3.73 21.99 18.18
C ILE A 11 -3.88 21.12 16.94
N PHE A 12 -4.24 21.75 15.81
CA PHE A 12 -4.18 21.09 14.52
C PHE A 12 -2.72 21.05 14.07
N VAL A 13 -2.13 19.86 14.12
CA VAL A 13 -0.82 19.61 13.52
C VAL A 13 -1.07 19.22 12.06
N SER A 14 -0.56 20.02 11.13
CA SER A 14 -0.62 19.71 9.70
C SER A 14 0.79 19.39 9.19
N TYR A 15 0.88 18.36 8.37
CA TYR A 15 2.11 17.96 7.71
C TYR A 15 1.99 18.15 6.20
N SER A 16 3.07 18.56 5.55
CA SER A 16 3.12 18.58 4.10
C SER A 16 3.28 17.15 3.54
N TYR A 17 2.86 16.96 2.29
CA TYR A 17 3.11 15.70 1.57
C TYR A 17 4.57 15.27 1.66
N TYR A 18 5.49 16.22 1.43
CA TYR A 18 6.92 15.96 1.43
C TYR A 18 7.46 15.50 2.80
N GLU A 19 6.97 16.08 3.88
CA GLU A 19 7.35 15.66 5.24
C GLU A 19 6.89 14.24 5.53
N VAL A 20 5.64 13.91 5.21
CA VAL A 20 5.11 12.55 5.39
C VAL A 20 5.91 11.56 4.56
N TYR A 21 6.13 11.87 3.27
CA TYR A 21 6.89 11.00 2.36
C TYR A 21 8.32 10.75 2.85
N THR A 22 9.07 11.80 3.15
CA THR A 22 10.48 11.69 3.53
C THR A 22 10.65 10.97 4.88
N ASN A 23 9.77 11.24 5.83
CA ASN A 23 9.82 10.55 7.13
C ASN A 23 9.42 9.08 7.00
N SER A 24 8.41 8.77 6.19
CA SER A 24 8.02 7.39 5.90
C SER A 24 9.16 6.63 5.19
N GLN A 25 9.81 7.22 4.20
CA GLN A 25 10.94 6.61 3.51
C GLN A 25 12.08 6.28 4.48
N ARG A 26 12.46 7.24 5.35
CA ARG A 26 13.47 7.00 6.37
C ARG A 26 13.08 5.89 7.35
N ALA A 27 11.81 5.82 7.72
CA ALA A 27 11.29 4.76 8.56
C ALA A 27 11.43 3.39 7.88
N PHE A 28 11.04 3.27 6.61
CA PHE A 28 11.18 2.02 5.85
C PHE A 28 12.64 1.62 5.63
N SER A 29 13.53 2.57 5.33
CA SER A 29 14.97 2.30 5.28
C SER A 29 15.48 1.74 6.63
N GLY A 30 15.03 2.34 7.75
CA GLY A 30 15.35 1.86 9.10
C GLY A 30 14.79 0.46 9.41
N LEU A 31 13.66 0.10 8.82
CA LEU A 31 13.04 -1.23 8.93
C LEU A 31 13.70 -2.29 8.02
N GLY A 32 14.75 -1.93 7.28
CA GLY A 32 15.49 -2.86 6.44
C GLY A 32 14.98 -3.00 4.99
N PHE A 33 14.09 -2.10 4.55
CA PHE A 33 13.70 -2.05 3.15
C PHE A 33 14.87 -1.61 2.27
N THR A 34 15.04 -2.26 1.12
CA THR A 34 16.08 -1.89 0.17
C THR A 34 15.74 -0.58 -0.53
N HIS A 35 16.76 0.09 -1.08
CA HIS A 35 16.57 1.30 -1.87
C HIS A 35 15.61 1.05 -3.05
N GLY A 36 14.68 1.96 -3.25
CA GLY A 36 13.55 1.83 -4.18
C GLY A 36 12.32 1.18 -3.54
N ALA A 37 12.47 0.10 -2.77
CA ALA A 37 11.36 -0.47 -2.02
C ALA A 37 10.89 0.43 -0.87
N ASP A 38 11.83 1.14 -0.20
CA ASP A 38 11.53 2.16 0.79
C ASP A 38 10.76 3.34 0.18
N GLU A 39 11.08 3.73 -1.06
CA GLU A 39 10.40 4.77 -1.81
C GLU A 39 8.97 4.39 -2.18
N ASP A 40 8.76 3.17 -2.67
CA ASP A 40 7.44 2.65 -3.00
C ASP A 40 6.55 2.53 -1.75
N ALA A 41 7.09 2.01 -0.65
CA ALA A 41 6.37 1.90 0.61
C ALA A 41 6.04 3.29 1.20
N ALA A 42 6.95 4.26 1.08
CA ALA A 42 6.71 5.64 1.47
C ALA A 42 5.61 6.30 0.62
N TYR A 43 5.61 6.06 -0.70
CA TYR A 43 4.53 6.52 -1.57
C TYR A 43 3.18 5.96 -1.14
N ILE A 44 3.10 4.65 -0.87
CA ILE A 44 1.86 3.98 -0.43
C ILE A 44 1.34 4.62 0.85
N THR A 45 2.20 4.75 1.86
CA THR A 45 1.84 5.32 3.17
C THR A 45 1.37 6.76 3.04
N THR A 46 2.13 7.58 2.30
CA THR A 46 1.82 9.00 2.12
C THR A 46 0.54 9.21 1.34
N TRP A 47 0.30 8.40 0.29
CA TRP A 47 -0.92 8.47 -0.49
C TRP A 47 -2.16 8.16 0.37
N LEU A 48 -2.10 7.12 1.20
CA LEU A 48 -3.18 6.76 2.12
C LEU A 48 -3.44 7.89 3.12
N GLU A 49 -2.39 8.51 3.67
CA GLU A 49 -2.52 9.63 4.61
C GLU A 49 -3.24 10.81 3.97
N VAL A 50 -2.79 11.23 2.78
CA VAL A 50 -3.38 12.35 2.03
C VAL A 50 -4.83 12.08 1.63
N CYS A 51 -5.18 10.83 1.38
CA CYS A 51 -6.56 10.43 1.07
C CYS A 51 -7.44 10.25 2.32
N GLY A 52 -6.93 10.53 3.53
CA GLY A 52 -7.67 10.40 4.79
C GLY A 52 -7.90 8.95 5.22
N LEU A 53 -7.04 8.03 4.79
CA LEU A 53 -7.08 6.61 5.12
C LEU A 53 -6.06 6.22 6.20
N ASP A 54 -5.64 7.18 7.03
CA ASP A 54 -4.77 6.99 8.19
C ASP A 54 -3.47 6.22 7.87
N GLY A 55 -2.77 6.57 6.78
CA GLY A 55 -1.58 5.85 6.30
C GLY A 55 -0.47 5.75 7.34
N ILE A 56 -0.18 6.83 8.08
CA ILE A 56 0.81 6.85 9.16
C ILE A 56 0.39 5.91 10.30
N LYS A 57 -0.88 5.92 10.67
CA LYS A 57 -1.41 5.05 11.71
C LYS A 57 -1.32 3.58 11.28
N LEU A 58 -1.68 3.27 10.04
CA LEU A 58 -1.55 1.91 9.49
C LEU A 58 -0.10 1.45 9.52
N LEU A 59 0.86 2.31 9.12
CA LEU A 59 2.29 2.01 9.23
C LEU A 59 2.69 1.74 10.67
N SER A 60 2.28 2.59 11.62
CA SER A 60 2.66 2.45 13.04
C SER A 60 2.23 1.10 13.63
N LEU A 61 1.09 0.58 13.20
CA LEU A 61 0.60 -0.74 13.62
C LEU A 61 1.40 -1.91 13.03
N LYS A 62 2.15 -1.65 11.95
CA LYS A 62 2.92 -2.67 11.23
C LYS A 62 4.40 -2.66 11.54
N ILE A 63 4.94 -1.65 12.22
CA ILE A 63 6.37 -1.49 12.47
C ILE A 63 7.00 -2.77 13.03
N ALA A 64 6.42 -3.36 14.07
CA ALA A 64 6.97 -4.56 14.70
C ALA A 64 6.97 -5.80 13.79
N GLU A 65 6.02 -5.88 12.85
CA GLU A 65 5.95 -6.96 11.87
C GLU A 65 6.96 -6.76 10.74
N LEU A 66 7.21 -5.50 10.36
CA LEU A 66 8.07 -5.14 9.23
C LEU A 66 9.56 -5.10 9.59
N ASP A 67 9.90 -4.97 10.89
CA ASP A 67 11.28 -4.76 11.34
C ASP A 67 12.20 -5.91 10.94
N ASN A 68 13.17 -5.62 10.09
CA ASN A 68 14.16 -6.56 9.55
C ASN A 68 13.57 -7.83 8.89
N THR A 69 12.32 -7.76 8.40
CA THR A 69 11.62 -8.90 7.76
C THR A 69 11.46 -8.71 6.26
N PHE A 70 12.06 -7.67 5.67
CA PHE A 70 11.86 -7.33 4.26
C PHE A 70 12.15 -8.51 3.34
N ASN A 71 11.12 -8.91 2.59
CA ASN A 71 11.20 -9.94 1.57
C ASN A 71 10.21 -9.60 0.44
N ALA A 72 10.73 -9.28 -0.73
CA ALA A 72 9.95 -8.92 -1.91
C ALA A 72 10.09 -9.94 -3.05
N ILE A 73 10.49 -11.18 -2.73
CA ILE A 73 10.69 -12.22 -3.74
C ILE A 73 9.35 -12.69 -4.26
N ILE A 74 9.13 -12.54 -5.56
CA ILE A 74 7.96 -13.01 -6.28
C ILE A 74 8.42 -14.06 -7.29
N ASP A 75 7.76 -15.21 -7.30
CA ASP A 75 7.94 -16.24 -8.34
C ASP A 75 6.83 -16.08 -9.40
N PRO A 76 7.13 -15.52 -10.58
CA PRO A 76 6.14 -15.29 -11.62
C PRO A 76 5.45 -16.58 -12.11
N SER A 77 6.10 -17.73 -11.98
CA SER A 77 5.55 -19.01 -12.42
C SER A 77 4.37 -19.49 -11.57
N LYS A 78 4.26 -18.96 -10.34
CA LYS A 78 3.19 -19.27 -9.39
C LYS A 78 2.01 -18.32 -9.51
N ILE A 79 2.14 -17.21 -10.27
CA ILE A 79 1.08 -16.23 -10.47
C ILE A 79 0.22 -16.67 -11.64
N ARG A 80 -1.01 -17.09 -11.35
CA ARG A 80 -2.01 -17.49 -12.34
C ARG A 80 -3.29 -16.66 -12.14
N SER A 81 -4.41 -17.31 -11.86
CA SER A 81 -5.66 -16.67 -11.43
C SER A 81 -5.71 -16.34 -9.93
N GLU A 82 -4.69 -16.75 -9.19
CA GLU A 82 -4.58 -16.58 -7.75
C GLU A 82 -3.13 -16.35 -7.35
N PHE A 83 -2.92 -15.49 -6.35
CA PHE A 83 -1.63 -15.25 -5.71
C PHE A 83 -1.77 -15.32 -4.19
N ASP A 84 -0.90 -16.09 -3.55
CA ASP A 84 -0.84 -16.21 -2.09
C ASP A 84 0.27 -15.32 -1.53
N PHE A 85 -0.09 -14.39 -0.65
CA PHE A 85 0.85 -13.52 0.05
C PHE A 85 1.61 -14.24 1.17
N HIS A 86 1.20 -15.46 1.54
CA HIS A 86 1.79 -16.21 2.66
C HIS A 86 1.90 -15.39 3.95
N ASN A 87 0.90 -14.54 4.22
CA ASN A 87 0.86 -13.57 5.32
C ASN A 87 1.95 -12.50 5.29
N GLN A 88 2.65 -12.32 4.16
CA GLN A 88 3.56 -11.19 3.98
C GLN A 88 2.80 -9.90 3.71
N SER A 89 3.42 -8.77 4.07
CA SER A 89 2.83 -7.45 3.88
C SER A 89 2.77 -7.06 2.40
N ALA A 90 1.67 -6.45 2.00
CA ALA A 90 1.52 -5.83 0.69
C ALA A 90 2.46 -4.64 0.47
N LEU A 91 3.02 -4.05 1.52
CA LEU A 91 4.08 -3.04 1.41
C LEU A 91 5.38 -3.59 0.81
N MET A 92 5.66 -4.87 1.03
CA MET A 92 6.88 -5.52 0.52
C MET A 92 6.69 -6.07 -0.89
N ILE A 93 5.62 -6.86 -1.08
CA ILE A 93 5.39 -7.63 -2.31
C ILE A 93 4.56 -6.82 -3.32
N GLY A 94 3.66 -5.96 -2.83
CA GLY A 94 2.68 -5.25 -3.65
C GLY A 94 3.27 -4.51 -4.85
N PRO A 95 4.31 -3.68 -4.71
CA PRO A 95 4.88 -2.95 -5.83
C PRO A 95 5.30 -3.86 -6.98
N GLY A 96 6.15 -4.85 -6.73
CA GLY A 96 6.60 -5.79 -7.75
C GLY A 96 5.47 -6.66 -8.33
N LEU A 97 4.51 -7.06 -7.49
CA LEU A 97 3.35 -7.84 -7.93
C LEU A 97 2.48 -7.03 -8.90
N ILE A 98 2.14 -5.80 -8.56
CA ILE A 98 1.31 -4.95 -9.42
C ILE A 98 2.04 -4.62 -10.72
N ASP A 99 3.34 -4.31 -10.68
CA ASP A 99 4.15 -4.09 -11.89
C ASP A 99 4.13 -5.32 -12.82
N TYR A 100 4.29 -6.52 -12.24
CA TYR A 100 4.19 -7.76 -13.00
C TYR A 100 2.80 -7.94 -13.63
N LEU A 101 1.74 -7.74 -12.86
CA LEU A 101 0.36 -7.88 -13.37
C LEU A 101 0.07 -6.89 -14.49
N ILE A 102 0.51 -5.65 -14.36
CA ILE A 102 0.36 -4.63 -15.40
C ILE A 102 1.07 -5.04 -16.69
N SER A 103 2.28 -5.62 -16.59
CA SER A 103 3.00 -6.12 -17.77
C SER A 103 2.27 -7.24 -18.53
N LYS A 104 1.35 -7.93 -17.87
CA LYS A 104 0.52 -8.98 -18.51
C LYS A 104 -0.71 -8.41 -19.21
N ILE A 105 -1.21 -7.25 -18.77
CA ILE A 105 -2.39 -6.62 -19.38
C ILE A 105 -2.10 -6.15 -20.81
N ASP A 106 -0.86 -5.72 -21.10
CA ASP A 106 -0.46 -5.32 -22.47
C ASP A 106 -0.72 -6.42 -23.51
N ASN A 107 -0.88 -7.67 -23.08
CA ASN A 107 -1.18 -8.82 -23.93
C ASN A 107 -2.64 -9.30 -23.83
N HIS A 108 -3.43 -8.78 -22.90
CA HIS A 108 -4.81 -9.19 -22.64
C HIS A 108 -5.66 -7.98 -22.23
N ASN A 109 -6.86 -7.87 -22.80
CA ASN A 109 -7.75 -6.73 -22.48
C ASN A 109 -8.25 -6.70 -21.03
N GLU A 110 -8.17 -7.81 -20.33
CA GLU A 110 -8.63 -7.94 -18.95
C GLU A 110 -7.81 -9.01 -18.22
N PHE A 111 -7.45 -8.73 -16.98
CA PHE A 111 -6.81 -9.71 -16.08
C PHE A 111 -7.52 -9.71 -14.73
N LYS A 112 -7.92 -10.90 -14.29
CA LYS A 112 -8.54 -11.10 -12.97
C LYS A 112 -7.65 -11.97 -12.10
N ILE A 113 -7.38 -11.52 -10.89
CA ILE A 113 -6.57 -12.26 -9.93
C ILE A 113 -7.23 -12.20 -8.55
N SER A 114 -7.16 -13.30 -7.83
CA SER A 114 -7.57 -13.39 -6.43
C SER A 114 -6.34 -13.38 -5.55
N PHE A 115 -6.37 -12.61 -4.47
CA PHE A 115 -5.31 -12.59 -3.46
C PHE A 115 -5.74 -13.38 -2.22
N LYS A 116 -4.83 -14.22 -1.71
CA LYS A 116 -5.01 -14.97 -0.47
C LYS A 116 -3.97 -14.56 0.56
N ASN A 117 -4.32 -14.71 1.84
CA ASN A 117 -3.42 -14.50 2.97
C ASN A 117 -2.69 -13.14 2.92
N CYS A 118 -3.39 -12.09 2.45
CA CYS A 118 -2.91 -10.72 2.48
C CYS A 118 -3.46 -10.04 3.74
N ASN A 119 -2.59 -9.75 4.70
CA ASN A 119 -3.00 -9.20 5.99
C ASN A 119 -3.36 -7.70 5.93
N ASP A 120 -2.89 -7.00 4.90
CA ASP A 120 -2.98 -5.55 4.77
C ASP A 120 -3.29 -5.09 3.34
N PRO A 121 -4.40 -5.56 2.77
CA PRO A 121 -4.74 -5.33 1.35
C PRO A 121 -4.95 -3.85 1.01
N VAL A 122 -5.22 -3.01 1.98
CA VAL A 122 -5.39 -1.56 1.81
C VAL A 122 -4.16 -0.92 1.17
N PHE A 123 -2.96 -1.45 1.39
CA PHE A 123 -1.72 -0.95 0.79
C PHE A 123 -1.62 -1.22 -0.71
N LEU A 124 -2.49 -2.03 -1.30
CA LEU A 124 -2.55 -2.22 -2.75
C LEU A 124 -3.30 -1.08 -3.46
N ILE A 125 -4.19 -0.35 -2.76
CA ILE A 125 -5.03 0.68 -3.35
C ILE A 125 -4.20 1.81 -4.01
N PRO A 126 -3.17 2.38 -3.37
CA PRO A 126 -2.35 3.43 -3.98
C PRO A 126 -1.62 2.98 -5.24
N LEU A 127 -1.20 1.71 -5.28
CA LEU A 127 -0.54 1.12 -6.44
C LEU A 127 -1.50 1.02 -7.62
N LEU A 128 -2.72 0.52 -7.40
CA LEU A 128 -3.75 0.46 -8.42
C LEU A 128 -4.12 1.86 -8.93
N TYR A 129 -4.21 2.86 -8.05
CA TYR A 129 -4.45 4.25 -8.43
C TYR A 129 -3.31 4.84 -9.28
N LYS A 130 -2.04 4.52 -8.97
CA LYS A 130 -0.87 4.94 -9.74
C LYS A 130 -1.00 4.53 -11.22
N TYR A 131 -1.54 3.33 -11.48
CA TYR A 131 -1.71 2.81 -12.84
C TYR A 131 -3.03 3.23 -13.49
N ALA A 132 -4.07 3.54 -12.74
CA ALA A 132 -5.31 4.09 -13.28
C ALA A 132 -5.08 5.37 -14.09
N LYS A 133 -4.07 6.17 -13.72
CA LYS A 133 -3.64 7.37 -14.46
C LYS A 133 -3.05 7.06 -15.84
N LYS A 134 -2.74 5.79 -16.15
CA LYS A 134 -2.17 5.34 -17.43
C LYS A 134 -3.21 4.67 -18.33
N ASN A 135 -4.49 5.05 -18.23
CA ASN A 135 -5.62 4.44 -18.95
C ASN A 135 -5.87 2.95 -18.59
N ILE A 136 -5.45 2.53 -17.41
CA ILE A 136 -5.73 1.21 -16.88
C ILE A 136 -6.83 1.35 -15.84
N SER A 137 -7.98 0.75 -16.07
CA SER A 137 -9.04 0.68 -15.05
C SER A 137 -8.77 -0.48 -14.12
N SER A 138 -8.87 -0.25 -12.82
CA SER A 138 -8.76 -1.30 -11.82
C SER A 138 -9.97 -1.29 -10.90
N GLN A 139 -10.50 -2.47 -10.60
CA GLN A 139 -11.54 -2.65 -9.62
C GLN A 139 -11.02 -3.53 -8.49
N PHE A 140 -11.08 -3.02 -7.28
CA PHE A 140 -10.72 -3.75 -6.08
C PHE A 140 -12.00 -4.14 -5.34
N ILE A 141 -12.23 -5.44 -5.21
CA ILE A 141 -13.40 -5.96 -4.49
C ILE A 141 -12.88 -6.67 -3.24
N SER A 142 -13.13 -6.09 -2.07
CA SER A 142 -12.86 -6.74 -0.80
C SER A 142 -14.15 -7.41 -0.31
N SER A 143 -14.14 -8.73 -0.32
CA SER A 143 -14.93 -9.55 0.59
C SER A 143 -13.92 -10.19 1.54
N GLN A 144 -14.27 -11.12 2.39
CA GLN A 144 -13.23 -11.90 3.10
C GLN A 144 -12.26 -12.62 2.13
N LYS A 145 -12.54 -12.60 0.81
CA LYS A 145 -11.61 -12.88 -0.30
C LYS A 145 -11.44 -11.60 -1.11
N ILE A 146 -10.21 -11.12 -1.23
CA ILE A 146 -9.88 -9.92 -2.01
C ILE A 146 -9.75 -10.33 -3.46
N ASN A 147 -10.57 -9.75 -4.33
CA ASN A 147 -10.45 -9.89 -5.78
C ASN A 147 -10.06 -8.54 -6.38
N ALA A 148 -9.01 -8.50 -7.17
CA ALA A 148 -8.64 -7.34 -7.95
C ALA A 148 -8.94 -7.61 -9.44
N GLN A 149 -9.63 -6.69 -10.08
CA GLN A 149 -9.83 -6.69 -11.52
C GLN A 149 -9.14 -5.48 -12.10
N ILE A 150 -8.30 -5.68 -13.09
CA ILE A 150 -7.56 -4.63 -13.77
C ILE A 150 -7.86 -4.75 -15.26
N THR A 151 -8.35 -3.66 -15.88
CA THR A 151 -8.72 -3.61 -17.29
C THR A 151 -8.00 -2.46 -17.99
N HIS A 152 -7.66 -2.65 -19.26
CA HIS A 152 -7.16 -1.57 -20.12
C HIS A 152 -8.36 -0.91 -20.81
N ASN A 153 -8.44 0.43 -20.79
CA ASN A 153 -9.42 1.22 -21.55
C ASN A 153 -8.82 1.69 -22.86
#